data_d4c9f211082d5c48c4aa8e9225f3a095
#
_entry.id   d4c9f211082d5c48c4aa8e9225f3a095
#
_cell.length_a   1.000
_cell.length_b   1.000
_cell.length_c   1.000
_cell.angle_alpha   90.00
_cell.angle_beta   90.00
_cell.angle_gamma   90.00
#
_symmetry.space_group_name_H-M   'P 1'
#
loop_
_entity.id
_entity.type
_entity.pdbx_description
1 polymer ?
#
loop_
_entity_poly.entity_id
_entity_poly.type
_entity_poly.pdbx_seq_one_letter_code
_entity_poly.pdbx_strand_id
1 'polypeptide(L)'
;MKAIYSILTTLCILILTACGNSDECQSPIAPKPKGAIRIMTYNVGAICKFIDANFTKETNVQLLANVINESQTDVVAIQELDSCNTRNDYFQLKSIAESCGPKWNFYYGPAIDYKGGKYGTGVMGKEKKILKTLHIPIPVKEKSEPRVLTIVEYKNYVMACTHLNGGQPSQVEYLSAEIKKLYGESKKPVFLGGDMNAYPNDTMMAEFRKDWTIISQTSSGTTVENSNKPCIDYILQLNNNAKPAQIINSAVITESNAGDMKKASDHYAVYVDVKL
;
A
#
# COMPACT_ATOMS: atom_id res chain seq x y z
N MET A 1 48.12 15.59 75.54
CA MET A 1 47.47 14.63 74.67
C MET A 1 46.22 15.28 74.11
N LYS A 2 46.21 15.72 72.86
CA LYS A 2 45.06 16.32 72.17
C LYS A 2 44.62 15.36 71.15
N ALA A 3 43.37 14.86 71.30
CA ALA A 3 42.70 13.98 70.35
C ALA A 3 42.11 14.84 69.20
N ILE A 4 42.51 14.51 67.94
CA ILE A 4 42.00 15.11 66.76
C ILE A 4 40.87 14.22 66.24
N TYR A 5 39.64 14.71 66.25
CA TYR A 5 38.49 14.05 65.61
C TYR A 5 38.42 14.47 64.14
N SER A 6 38.62 13.50 63.27
CA SER A 6 38.44 13.67 61.81
C SER A 6 36.96 13.43 61.52
N ILE A 7 36.28 14.45 61.02
CA ILE A 7 34.91 14.36 60.52
C ILE A 7 34.97 14.02 59.04
N LEU A 8 34.55 12.79 58.69
CA LEU A 8 34.38 12.36 57.32
C LEU A 8 32.99 12.82 56.84
N THR A 9 32.95 13.85 56.04
CA THR A 9 31.72 14.27 55.35
C THR A 9 31.50 13.43 54.10
N THR A 10 30.58 12.52 54.14
CA THR A 10 30.15 11.71 52.97
C THR A 10 29.23 12.58 52.13
N LEU A 11 29.69 12.99 50.95
CA LEU A 11 28.94 13.71 49.95
C LEU A 11 28.08 12.70 49.15
N CYS A 12 26.80 12.57 49.46
CA CYS A 12 25.84 11.85 48.64
C CYS A 12 25.53 12.67 47.39
N ILE A 13 26.11 12.29 46.27
CA ILE A 13 25.68 12.80 44.96
C ILE A 13 24.40 12.09 44.59
N LEU A 14 23.25 12.75 44.73
CA LEU A 14 21.99 12.33 44.12
C LEU A 14 22.10 12.53 42.59
N ILE A 15 22.33 11.45 41.87
CA ILE A 15 22.15 11.46 40.42
C ILE A 15 20.63 11.42 40.17
N LEU A 16 20.04 12.57 39.94
CA LEU A 16 18.69 12.68 39.35
C LEU A 16 18.80 12.24 37.91
N THR A 17 18.50 10.96 37.65
CA THR A 17 18.14 10.51 36.32
C THR A 17 16.80 11.12 35.96
N ALA A 18 16.83 12.26 35.27
CA ALA A 18 15.67 12.78 34.57
C ALA A 18 15.34 11.79 33.45
N CYS A 19 14.45 10.84 33.72
CA CYS A 19 13.69 10.18 32.65
C CYS A 19 12.85 11.27 32.01
N GLY A 20 13.35 11.86 30.94
CA GLY A 20 12.54 12.63 30.01
C GLY A 20 11.55 11.66 29.37
N ASN A 21 10.32 11.61 29.87
CA ASN A 21 9.21 11.12 29.10
C ASN A 21 9.03 12.12 27.94
N SER A 22 9.68 11.87 26.82
CA SER A 22 9.16 12.32 25.55
C SER A 22 7.91 11.47 25.32
N ASP A 23 6.72 12.05 25.52
CA ASP A 23 5.48 11.55 24.95
C ASP A 23 5.60 11.67 23.43
N GLU A 24 6.44 10.85 22.81
CA GLU A 24 6.37 10.59 21.39
C GLU A 24 5.02 9.89 21.19
N CYS A 25 4.10 10.60 20.56
CA CYS A 25 2.79 10.07 20.22
C CYS A 25 3.00 8.79 19.38
N GLN A 26 2.75 7.64 20.00
CA GLN A 26 3.00 6.35 19.39
C GLN A 26 2.12 6.24 18.13
N SER A 27 2.68 5.77 17.01
CA SER A 27 1.90 5.58 15.79
C SER A 27 0.74 4.62 16.03
N PRO A 28 -0.48 4.94 15.56
CA PRO A 28 -1.61 4.00 15.60
C PRO A 28 -1.38 2.80 14.67
N ILE A 29 -0.42 2.89 13.75
CA ILE A 29 -0.07 1.82 12.83
C ILE A 29 0.93 0.89 13.51
N ALA A 30 0.59 -0.41 13.59
CA ALA A 30 1.48 -1.40 14.20
C ALA A 30 2.87 -1.39 13.54
N PRO A 31 3.96 -1.41 14.32
CA PRO A 31 5.32 -1.42 13.78
C PRO A 31 5.55 -2.65 12.91
N LYS A 32 6.30 -2.47 11.81
CA LYS A 32 6.64 -3.57 10.91
C LYS A 32 7.54 -4.59 11.64
N PRO A 33 7.19 -5.89 11.65
CA PRO A 33 8.00 -6.92 12.28
C PRO A 33 9.38 -7.03 11.63
N LYS A 34 10.40 -7.29 12.45
CA LYS A 34 11.79 -7.44 11.97
C LYS A 34 11.89 -8.55 10.91
N GLY A 35 12.49 -8.24 9.78
CA GLY A 35 12.69 -9.18 8.67
C GLY A 35 11.42 -9.45 7.84
N ALA A 36 10.31 -8.77 8.12
CA ALA A 36 9.14 -8.80 7.26
C ALA A 36 9.24 -7.79 6.11
N ILE A 37 8.55 -8.11 5.02
CA ILE A 37 8.22 -7.17 3.94
C ILE A 37 6.79 -6.71 4.21
N ARG A 38 6.55 -5.40 4.29
CA ARG A 38 5.21 -4.80 4.33
C ARG A 38 4.78 -4.45 2.93
N ILE A 39 3.76 -5.14 2.46
CA ILE A 39 3.09 -4.92 1.18
C ILE A 39 1.83 -4.12 1.45
N MET A 40 1.56 -3.10 0.65
CA MET A 40 0.38 -2.24 0.77
C MET A 40 -0.40 -2.20 -0.55
N THR A 41 -1.70 -2.02 -0.49
CA THR A 41 -2.54 -1.53 -1.58
C THR A 41 -3.30 -0.29 -1.14
N TYR A 42 -3.42 0.71 -2.02
CA TYR A 42 -4.07 1.96 -1.70
C TYR A 42 -4.72 2.60 -2.95
N ASN A 43 -6.04 2.63 -3.00
CA ASN A 43 -6.76 3.47 -3.94
C ASN A 43 -6.70 4.92 -3.45
N VAL A 44 -6.13 5.83 -4.24
CA VAL A 44 -5.89 7.23 -3.84
C VAL A 44 -6.92 8.22 -4.39
N GLY A 45 -8.01 7.73 -5.01
CA GLY A 45 -9.13 8.56 -5.47
C GLY A 45 -8.71 9.67 -6.42
N ALA A 46 -7.70 9.45 -7.27
CA ALA A 46 -7.08 10.45 -8.14
C ALA A 46 -6.57 11.70 -7.38
N ILE A 47 -6.39 11.61 -6.06
CA ILE A 47 -5.95 12.69 -5.16
C ILE A 47 -6.83 13.97 -5.27
N CYS A 48 -8.07 13.83 -5.68
CA CYS A 48 -8.96 14.97 -5.92
C CYS A 48 -10.37 14.82 -5.36
N LYS A 49 -10.79 13.63 -4.94
CA LYS A 49 -12.19 13.40 -4.54
C LYS A 49 -12.55 14.04 -3.20
N PHE A 50 -11.56 14.36 -2.34
CA PHE A 50 -11.77 14.85 -0.97
C PHE A 50 -11.03 16.15 -0.66
N ILE A 51 -10.64 16.90 -1.70
CA ILE A 51 -10.00 18.21 -1.53
C ILE A 51 -11.06 19.18 -1.00
N ASP A 52 -10.99 19.51 0.29
CA ASP A 52 -11.68 20.71 0.78
C ASP A 52 -10.87 21.96 0.39
N ALA A 53 -11.46 23.14 0.59
CA ALA A 53 -10.84 24.42 0.22
C ALA A 53 -9.46 24.68 0.87
N ASN A 54 -9.08 23.90 1.90
CA ASN A 54 -7.84 24.02 2.64
C ASN A 54 -6.79 22.97 2.24
N PHE A 55 -7.14 22.03 1.35
CA PHE A 55 -6.25 20.99 0.87
C PHE A 55 -5.81 21.27 -0.56
N THR A 56 -4.52 21.45 -0.75
CA THR A 56 -3.89 21.57 -2.08
C THR A 56 -3.42 20.19 -2.56
N LYS A 57 -3.06 20.07 -3.85
CA LYS A 57 -2.45 18.84 -4.38
C LYS A 57 -1.17 18.48 -3.61
N GLU A 58 -0.38 19.47 -3.22
CA GLU A 58 0.86 19.28 -2.49
C GLU A 58 0.60 18.70 -1.10
N THR A 59 -0.39 19.22 -0.36
CA THR A 59 -0.76 18.69 0.96
C THR A 59 -1.31 17.28 0.88
N ASN A 60 -2.11 16.96 -0.14
CA ASN A 60 -2.65 15.61 -0.33
C ASN A 60 -1.56 14.60 -0.72
N VAL A 61 -0.67 14.95 -1.64
CA VAL A 61 0.48 14.11 -2.00
C VAL A 61 1.36 13.86 -0.78
N GLN A 62 1.63 14.91 0.02
CA GLN A 62 2.45 14.78 1.23
C GLN A 62 1.76 13.91 2.30
N LEU A 63 0.44 14.03 2.47
CA LEU A 63 -0.33 13.19 3.40
C LEU A 63 -0.23 11.71 3.01
N LEU A 64 -0.44 11.36 1.74
CA LEU A 64 -0.30 9.99 1.22
C LEU A 64 1.14 9.47 1.44
N ALA A 65 2.15 10.27 1.12
CA ALA A 65 3.55 9.90 1.31
C ALA A 65 3.89 9.68 2.79
N ASN A 66 3.38 10.52 3.68
CA ASN A 66 3.59 10.39 5.12
C ASN A 66 2.94 9.12 5.67
N VAL A 67 1.72 8.76 5.25
CA VAL A 67 1.06 7.50 5.63
C VAL A 67 1.88 6.28 5.16
N ILE A 68 2.36 6.29 3.92
CA ILE A 68 3.20 5.22 3.37
C ILE A 68 4.52 5.08 4.16
N ASN A 69 5.11 6.19 4.57
CA ASN A 69 6.36 6.19 5.36
C ASN A 69 6.12 5.80 6.81
N GLU A 70 5.11 6.36 7.49
CA GLU A 70 4.73 6.02 8.86
C GLU A 70 4.44 4.53 9.00
N SER A 71 3.73 3.94 8.02
CA SER A 71 3.46 2.52 7.98
C SER A 71 4.67 1.65 7.71
N GLN A 72 5.86 2.21 7.44
CA GLN A 72 7.08 1.47 7.11
C GLN A 72 6.93 0.53 5.90
N THR A 73 6.07 0.88 4.96
CA THR A 73 5.79 0.11 3.74
C THR A 73 7.05 -0.09 2.89
N ASP A 74 7.23 -1.28 2.32
CA ASP A 74 8.34 -1.61 1.42
C ASP A 74 7.92 -1.57 -0.05
N VAL A 75 6.68 -1.96 -0.36
CA VAL A 75 6.10 -1.93 -1.70
C VAL A 75 4.62 -1.64 -1.64
N VAL A 76 4.11 -0.80 -2.54
CA VAL A 76 2.69 -0.43 -2.61
C VAL A 76 2.15 -0.50 -4.03
N ALA A 77 0.96 -1.11 -4.17
CA ALA A 77 0.11 -1.04 -5.34
C ALA A 77 -0.85 0.13 -5.19
N ILE A 78 -0.87 1.05 -6.14
CA ILE A 78 -1.68 2.27 -6.05
C ILE A 78 -2.67 2.30 -7.21
N GLN A 79 -3.93 2.54 -6.90
CA GLN A 79 -5.01 2.65 -7.87
C GLN A 79 -5.48 4.10 -8.00
N GLU A 80 -6.19 4.39 -9.08
CA GLU A 80 -6.75 5.70 -9.42
C GLU A 80 -5.69 6.80 -9.52
N LEU A 81 -4.70 6.60 -10.37
CA LEU A 81 -3.64 7.59 -10.60
C LEU A 81 -3.83 8.36 -11.89
N ASP A 82 -3.82 9.68 -11.80
CA ASP A 82 -3.72 10.58 -12.95
C ASP A 82 -2.26 10.83 -13.35
N SER A 83 -2.06 11.04 -14.64
CA SER A 83 -0.79 11.49 -15.19
C SER A 83 -1.02 12.61 -16.21
N CYS A 84 -0.72 13.85 -15.79
CA CYS A 84 -0.68 15.03 -16.64
C CYS A 84 -1.95 15.25 -17.48
N ASN A 85 -3.14 15.16 -16.87
CA ASN A 85 -4.42 15.42 -17.51
C ASN A 85 -5.04 16.74 -17.01
N THR A 86 -6.17 17.19 -17.58
CA THR A 86 -6.79 18.46 -17.18
C THR A 86 -7.46 18.43 -15.80
N ARG A 87 -7.66 17.25 -15.19
CA ARG A 87 -8.10 17.10 -13.79
C ARG A 87 -6.92 17.29 -12.83
N ASN A 88 -5.76 16.74 -13.19
CA ASN A 88 -4.51 16.83 -12.45
C ASN A 88 -3.34 17.02 -13.43
N ASP A 89 -2.75 18.21 -13.45
CA ASP A 89 -1.70 18.64 -14.38
C ASP A 89 -0.29 18.10 -14.08
N TYR A 90 -0.20 17.13 -13.18
CA TYR A 90 1.06 16.52 -12.75
C TYR A 90 0.99 14.99 -12.76
N PHE A 91 2.15 14.34 -12.68
CA PHE A 91 2.26 12.88 -12.64
C PHE A 91 2.19 12.41 -11.18
N GLN A 92 1.01 11.97 -10.73
CA GLN A 92 0.72 11.66 -9.33
C GLN A 92 1.65 10.60 -8.74
N LEU A 93 1.86 9.47 -9.41
CA LEU A 93 2.73 8.40 -8.91
C LEU A 93 4.16 8.88 -8.67
N LYS A 94 4.70 9.68 -9.59
CA LYS A 94 6.03 10.28 -9.44
C LYS A 94 6.08 11.20 -8.22
N SER A 95 5.09 12.08 -8.09
CA SER A 95 5.02 13.04 -6.97
C SER A 95 4.93 12.33 -5.62
N ILE A 96 4.14 11.25 -5.50
CA ILE A 96 4.06 10.43 -4.27
C ILE A 96 5.43 9.79 -4.00
N ALA A 97 6.06 9.18 -4.99
CA ALA A 97 7.35 8.50 -4.82
C ALA A 97 8.46 9.48 -4.38
N GLU A 98 8.54 10.66 -4.99
CA GLU A 98 9.48 11.72 -4.63
C GLU A 98 9.24 12.24 -3.21
N SER A 99 7.98 12.43 -2.82
CA SER A 99 7.60 12.84 -1.46
C SER A 99 7.88 11.75 -0.40
N CYS A 100 7.82 10.47 -0.78
CA CYS A 100 8.23 9.36 0.08
C CYS A 100 9.76 9.30 0.27
N GLY A 101 10.54 9.87 -0.64
CA GLY A 101 11.99 9.98 -0.58
C GLY A 101 12.76 9.18 -1.62
N PRO A 102 14.10 9.32 -1.68
CA PRO A 102 14.93 8.88 -2.81
C PRO A 102 15.11 7.36 -2.95
N LYS A 103 14.59 6.58 -2.01
CA LYS A 103 14.68 5.11 -2.05
C LYS A 103 13.57 4.46 -2.88
N TRP A 104 12.56 5.21 -3.30
CA TRP A 104 11.40 4.69 -3.97
C TRP A 104 11.60 4.68 -5.49
N ASN A 105 11.47 3.48 -6.09
CA ASN A 105 11.32 3.28 -7.53
C ASN A 105 9.86 3.05 -7.85
N PHE A 106 9.43 3.37 -9.05
CA PHE A 106 8.04 3.19 -9.43
C PHE A 106 7.89 2.78 -10.90
N TYR A 107 6.75 2.19 -11.22
CA TYR A 107 6.29 1.93 -12.57
C TYR A 107 4.79 2.19 -12.68
N TYR A 108 4.41 2.94 -13.71
CA TYR A 108 3.04 3.33 -14.00
C TYR A 108 2.48 2.50 -15.15
N GLY A 109 1.26 1.92 -14.97
CA GLY A 109 0.48 1.24 -15.98
C GLY A 109 -0.72 2.10 -16.38
N PRO A 110 -0.68 2.79 -17.54
CA PRO A 110 -1.83 3.52 -18.05
C PRO A 110 -2.94 2.56 -18.47
N ALA A 111 -4.17 2.81 -18.01
CA ALA A 111 -5.36 2.07 -18.44
C ALA A 111 -6.05 2.76 -19.61
N ILE A 112 -6.15 4.10 -19.57
CA ILE A 112 -6.82 4.91 -20.60
C ILE A 112 -6.11 6.24 -20.84
N ASP A 113 -6.37 6.80 -22.02
CA ASP A 113 -6.18 8.21 -22.30
C ASP A 113 -7.34 8.99 -21.65
N TYR A 114 -7.03 9.93 -20.81
CA TYR A 114 -8.03 10.65 -20.04
C TYR A 114 -7.75 12.15 -20.00
N LYS A 115 -8.67 12.94 -20.52
CA LYS A 115 -8.62 14.42 -20.47
C LYS A 115 -7.26 15.02 -20.83
N GLY A 116 -6.64 14.55 -21.92
CA GLY A 116 -5.36 15.05 -22.43
C GLY A 116 -4.11 14.43 -21.80
N GLY A 117 -4.27 13.58 -20.81
CA GLY A 117 -3.20 12.79 -20.17
C GLY A 117 -3.60 11.32 -20.05
N LYS A 118 -3.20 10.69 -18.93
CA LYS A 118 -3.48 9.26 -18.66
C LYS A 118 -4.15 9.09 -17.30
N TYR A 119 -4.83 7.94 -17.14
CA TYR A 119 -5.35 7.44 -15.88
C TYR A 119 -5.05 5.95 -15.78
N GLY A 120 -4.69 5.46 -14.60
CA GLY A 120 -4.32 4.05 -14.45
C GLY A 120 -3.91 3.67 -13.03
N THR A 121 -3.01 2.69 -12.96
CA THR A 121 -2.49 2.14 -11.71
C THR A 121 -0.96 2.20 -11.66
N GLY A 122 -0.39 1.99 -10.49
CA GLY A 122 1.06 1.99 -10.33
C GLY A 122 1.55 1.07 -9.23
N VAL A 123 2.82 0.72 -9.33
CA VAL A 123 3.55 0.05 -8.25
C VAL A 123 4.76 0.91 -7.92
N MET A 124 4.98 1.14 -6.63
CA MET A 124 6.23 1.74 -6.15
C MET A 124 6.81 0.91 -5.01
N GLY A 125 8.15 0.87 -4.90
CA GLY A 125 8.83 0.05 -3.91
C GLY A 125 10.25 0.51 -3.61
N LYS A 126 10.76 0.08 -2.45
CA LYS A 126 12.10 0.42 -1.93
C LYS A 126 13.21 -0.50 -2.45
N GLU A 127 12.88 -1.55 -3.19
CA GLU A 127 13.89 -2.42 -3.81
C GLU A 127 14.76 -1.63 -4.78
N LYS A 128 16.10 -1.76 -4.66
CA LYS A 128 17.07 -0.97 -5.43
C LYS A 128 16.97 -1.16 -6.94
N LYS A 129 16.48 -2.32 -7.39
CA LYS A 129 16.46 -2.66 -8.82
C LYS A 129 15.15 -3.31 -9.22
N ILE A 130 14.48 -2.70 -10.15
CA ILE A 130 13.40 -3.31 -10.92
C ILE A 130 14.05 -4.19 -12.01
N LEU A 131 13.65 -5.45 -12.10
CA LEU A 131 14.16 -6.39 -13.09
C LEU A 131 13.34 -6.37 -14.38
N LYS A 132 12.01 -6.26 -14.25
CA LYS A 132 11.08 -6.25 -15.37
C LYS A 132 9.83 -5.47 -15.01
N THR A 133 9.26 -4.79 -15.99
CA THR A 133 7.97 -4.11 -15.86
C THR A 133 7.07 -4.48 -17.03
N LEU A 134 5.78 -4.61 -16.76
CA LEU A 134 4.74 -4.84 -17.78
C LEU A 134 3.47 -4.10 -17.37
N HIS A 135 2.69 -3.70 -18.37
CA HIS A 135 1.28 -3.38 -18.17
C HIS A 135 0.46 -4.07 -19.26
N ILE A 136 -0.63 -4.71 -18.88
CA ILE A 136 -1.47 -5.53 -19.74
C ILE A 136 -2.89 -5.00 -19.66
N PRO A 137 -3.46 -4.46 -20.75
CA PRO A 137 -4.86 -4.05 -20.76
C PRO A 137 -5.77 -5.25 -20.43
N ILE A 138 -6.74 -5.05 -19.55
CA ILE A 138 -7.72 -6.08 -19.19
C ILE A 138 -8.97 -5.87 -20.03
N PRO A 139 -9.49 -6.90 -20.71
CA PRO A 139 -10.75 -6.81 -21.43
C PRO A 139 -11.91 -6.42 -20.51
N VAL A 140 -12.73 -5.49 -20.95
CA VAL A 140 -13.88 -4.98 -20.20
C VAL A 140 -15.15 -5.13 -21.01
N LYS A 141 -16.30 -5.21 -20.36
CA LYS A 141 -17.61 -5.13 -21.03
C LYS A 141 -17.78 -3.76 -21.69
N GLU A 142 -18.56 -3.73 -22.76
CA GLU A 142 -18.92 -2.49 -23.44
C GLU A 142 -19.40 -1.42 -22.46
N LYS A 143 -18.93 -0.18 -22.62
CA LYS A 143 -19.21 0.97 -21.77
C LYS A 143 -18.64 0.91 -20.35
N SER A 144 -17.88 -0.13 -20.00
CA SER A 144 -17.13 -0.17 -18.75
C SER A 144 -15.83 0.61 -18.87
N GLU A 145 -15.33 1.16 -17.75
CA GLU A 145 -14.03 1.82 -17.71
C GLU A 145 -12.91 0.83 -18.02
N PRO A 146 -12.01 1.14 -18.95
CA PRO A 146 -10.85 0.29 -19.23
C PRO A 146 -9.97 0.06 -18.00
N ARG A 147 -9.44 -1.15 -17.86
CA ARG A 147 -8.62 -1.58 -16.74
C ARG A 147 -7.25 -2.08 -17.20
N VAL A 148 -6.32 -2.12 -16.28
CA VAL A 148 -4.94 -2.54 -16.56
C VAL A 148 -4.41 -3.39 -15.42
N LEU A 149 -3.61 -4.38 -15.76
CA LEU A 149 -2.76 -5.12 -14.86
C LEU A 149 -1.34 -4.56 -14.98
N THR A 150 -0.86 -3.92 -13.92
CA THR A 150 0.51 -3.36 -13.84
C THR A 150 1.39 -4.33 -13.05
N ILE A 151 2.56 -4.72 -13.58
CA ILE A 151 3.44 -5.72 -12.99
C ILE A 151 4.85 -5.15 -12.87
N VAL A 152 5.44 -5.33 -11.69
CA VAL A 152 6.85 -5.02 -11.40
C VAL A 152 7.52 -6.25 -10.80
N GLU A 153 8.56 -6.72 -11.46
CA GLU A 153 9.37 -7.83 -10.98
C GLU A 153 10.61 -7.29 -10.25
N TYR A 154 10.73 -7.68 -8.98
CA TYR A 154 11.90 -7.45 -8.14
C TYR A 154 12.76 -8.72 -8.04
N LYS A 155 13.88 -8.63 -7.31
CA LYS A 155 14.78 -9.78 -7.14
C LYS A 155 14.09 -10.98 -6.48
N ASN A 156 13.35 -10.76 -5.41
CA ASN A 156 12.83 -11.81 -4.54
C ASN A 156 11.33 -12.07 -4.70
N TYR A 157 10.60 -11.17 -5.32
CA TYR A 157 9.14 -11.27 -5.52
C TYR A 157 8.69 -10.48 -6.75
N VAL A 158 7.45 -10.69 -7.13
CA VAL A 158 6.73 -9.89 -8.13
C VAL A 158 5.60 -9.16 -7.43
N MET A 159 5.42 -7.88 -7.73
CA MET A 159 4.27 -7.09 -7.28
C MET A 159 3.44 -6.68 -8.47
N ALA A 160 2.16 -7.03 -8.44
CA ALA A 160 1.18 -6.61 -9.42
C ALA A 160 0.15 -5.67 -8.79
N CYS A 161 -0.42 -4.80 -9.61
CA CYS A 161 -1.46 -3.85 -9.24
C CYS A 161 -2.59 -3.86 -10.26
N THR A 162 -3.83 -3.81 -9.79
CA THR A 162 -5.00 -3.67 -10.66
C THR A 162 -6.09 -2.85 -9.98
N HIS A 163 -7.05 -2.38 -10.77
CA HIS A 163 -8.33 -1.82 -10.33
C HIS A 163 -9.41 -2.40 -11.25
N LEU A 164 -10.30 -3.23 -10.72
CA LEU A 164 -11.28 -3.96 -11.52
C LEU A 164 -12.66 -3.29 -11.53
N ASN A 165 -13.50 -3.70 -12.48
CA ASN A 165 -14.90 -3.31 -12.50
C ASN A 165 -15.73 -4.35 -11.75
N GLY A 166 -16.58 -3.92 -10.82
CA GLY A 166 -17.45 -4.80 -10.08
C GLY A 166 -18.35 -5.67 -10.99
N GLY A 167 -18.65 -6.90 -10.57
CA GLY A 167 -19.52 -7.81 -11.28
C GLY A 167 -18.99 -8.36 -12.62
N GLN A 168 -17.67 -8.35 -12.83
CA GLN A 168 -17.01 -8.84 -14.04
C GLN A 168 -15.96 -9.93 -13.73
N PRO A 169 -16.36 -11.17 -13.35
CA PRO A 169 -15.41 -12.24 -13.02
C PRO A 169 -14.48 -12.61 -14.19
N SER A 170 -14.90 -12.37 -15.44
CA SER A 170 -14.03 -12.55 -16.63
C SER A 170 -12.75 -11.70 -16.60
N GLN A 171 -12.75 -10.57 -15.89
CA GLN A 171 -11.51 -9.80 -15.70
C GLN A 171 -10.53 -10.54 -14.79
N VAL A 172 -11.04 -11.22 -13.76
CA VAL A 172 -10.23 -12.06 -12.85
C VAL A 172 -9.68 -13.27 -13.62
N GLU A 173 -10.49 -13.94 -14.41
CA GLU A 173 -10.05 -15.06 -15.26
C GLU A 173 -8.91 -14.64 -16.17
N TYR A 174 -9.09 -13.51 -16.87
CA TYR A 174 -8.09 -13.00 -17.81
C TYR A 174 -6.77 -12.64 -17.12
N LEU A 175 -6.80 -11.80 -16.06
CA LEU A 175 -5.58 -11.40 -15.38
C LEU A 175 -4.86 -12.59 -14.73
N SER A 176 -5.60 -13.55 -14.20
CA SER A 176 -5.04 -14.76 -13.60
C SER A 176 -4.35 -15.62 -14.67
N ALA A 177 -4.94 -15.77 -15.84
CA ALA A 177 -4.33 -16.48 -16.97
C ALA A 177 -3.04 -15.82 -17.45
N GLU A 178 -3.03 -14.48 -17.60
CA GLU A 178 -1.84 -13.74 -18.00
C GLU A 178 -0.71 -13.83 -16.96
N ILE A 179 -1.02 -13.70 -15.68
CA ILE A 179 -0.02 -13.86 -14.61
C ILE A 179 0.50 -15.31 -14.53
N LYS A 180 -0.38 -16.31 -14.65
CA LYS A 180 0.02 -17.73 -14.64
C LYS A 180 0.91 -18.07 -15.85
N LYS A 181 0.63 -17.52 -17.03
CA LYS A 181 1.48 -17.66 -18.21
C LYS A 181 2.90 -17.13 -17.97
N LEU A 182 3.04 -16.04 -17.21
CA LEU A 182 4.33 -15.40 -16.92
C LEU A 182 5.05 -16.02 -15.72
N TYR A 183 4.32 -16.42 -14.69
CA TYR A 183 4.89 -16.75 -13.38
C TYR A 183 4.32 -18.03 -12.74
N GLY A 184 3.48 -18.80 -13.43
CA GLY A 184 2.89 -20.02 -12.88
C GLY A 184 3.94 -21.03 -12.43
N GLU A 185 4.99 -21.22 -13.22
CA GLU A 185 6.09 -22.13 -12.90
C GLU A 185 7.23 -21.46 -12.10
N SER A 186 7.07 -20.18 -11.77
CA SER A 186 8.09 -19.45 -11.00
C SER A 186 8.13 -19.90 -9.55
N LYS A 187 9.34 -20.00 -9.00
CA LYS A 187 9.58 -20.15 -7.55
C LYS A 187 9.58 -18.80 -6.81
N LYS A 188 9.37 -17.71 -7.54
CA LYS A 188 9.28 -16.36 -6.98
C LYS A 188 7.81 -16.09 -6.61
N PRO A 189 7.50 -15.68 -5.36
CA PRO A 189 6.13 -15.34 -4.99
C PRO A 189 5.64 -14.13 -5.79
N VAL A 190 4.37 -14.18 -6.18
CA VAL A 190 3.69 -13.10 -6.90
C VAL A 190 2.58 -12.58 -6.02
N PHE A 191 2.62 -11.29 -5.74
CA PHE A 191 1.59 -10.58 -4.99
C PHE A 191 0.78 -9.70 -5.92
N LEU A 192 -0.53 -9.62 -5.69
CA LEU A 192 -1.45 -8.72 -6.37
C LEU A 192 -2.15 -7.85 -5.34
N GLY A 193 -1.94 -6.54 -5.43
CA GLY A 193 -2.69 -5.55 -4.65
C GLY A 193 -3.70 -4.82 -5.55
N GLY A 194 -4.88 -4.50 -5.03
CA GLY A 194 -5.83 -3.75 -5.83
C GLY A 194 -7.19 -3.52 -5.18
N ASP A 195 -7.92 -2.58 -5.76
CA ASP A 195 -9.35 -2.42 -5.60
C ASP A 195 -10.06 -3.37 -6.56
N MET A 196 -10.68 -4.40 -6.01
CA MET A 196 -11.37 -5.41 -6.81
C MET A 196 -12.84 -5.04 -7.08
N ASN A 197 -13.34 -3.94 -6.46
CA ASN A 197 -14.74 -3.54 -6.52
C ASN A 197 -15.70 -4.72 -6.25
N ALA A 198 -15.32 -5.60 -5.33
CA ALA A 198 -16.02 -6.83 -5.00
C ALA A 198 -15.90 -7.15 -3.51
N TYR A 199 -17.02 -7.49 -2.87
CA TYR A 199 -17.03 -7.94 -1.48
C TYR A 199 -16.52 -9.40 -1.36
N PRO A 200 -16.08 -9.86 -0.17
CA PRO A 200 -15.46 -11.17 0.00
C PRO A 200 -16.29 -12.37 -0.51
N ASN A 201 -17.62 -12.23 -0.53
CA ASN A 201 -18.55 -13.31 -0.96
C ASN A 201 -19.00 -13.16 -2.42
N ASP A 202 -18.52 -12.16 -3.15
CA ASP A 202 -18.89 -11.94 -4.54
C ASP A 202 -18.27 -12.99 -5.47
N THR A 203 -18.90 -13.19 -6.63
CA THR A 203 -18.43 -14.13 -7.65
C THR A 203 -17.02 -13.84 -8.14
N MET A 204 -16.60 -12.56 -8.19
CA MET A 204 -15.24 -12.17 -8.53
C MET A 204 -14.23 -12.72 -7.54
N MET A 205 -14.54 -12.67 -6.24
CA MET A 205 -13.65 -13.21 -5.21
C MET A 205 -13.67 -14.73 -5.17
N ALA A 206 -14.77 -15.37 -5.56
CA ALA A 206 -14.81 -16.81 -5.78
C ALA A 206 -13.90 -17.21 -6.96
N GLU A 207 -13.87 -16.41 -8.03
CA GLU A 207 -12.98 -16.62 -9.18
C GLU A 207 -11.51 -16.48 -8.78
N PHE A 208 -11.14 -15.44 -8.02
CA PHE A 208 -9.78 -15.29 -7.48
C PHE A 208 -9.31 -16.51 -6.69
N ARG A 209 -10.17 -17.09 -5.84
CA ARG A 209 -9.80 -18.25 -5.00
C ARG A 209 -9.42 -19.51 -5.75
N LYS A 210 -9.67 -19.59 -7.06
CA LYS A 210 -9.22 -20.71 -7.89
C LYS A 210 -7.68 -20.74 -8.04
N ASP A 211 -7.08 -19.57 -8.15
CA ASP A 211 -5.65 -19.42 -8.46
C ASP A 211 -4.87 -18.62 -7.41
N TRP A 212 -5.55 -17.96 -6.47
CA TRP A 212 -4.98 -17.02 -5.53
C TRP A 212 -5.41 -17.29 -4.09
N THR A 213 -4.51 -17.04 -3.17
CA THR A 213 -4.80 -16.97 -1.72
C THR A 213 -4.92 -15.50 -1.31
N ILE A 214 -6.03 -15.12 -0.70
CA ILE A 214 -6.19 -13.79 -0.08
C ILE A 214 -5.33 -13.77 1.18
N ILE A 215 -4.37 -12.85 1.27
CA ILE A 215 -3.44 -12.74 2.40
C ILE A 215 -3.65 -11.49 3.25
N SER A 216 -4.43 -10.53 2.77
CA SER A 216 -4.89 -9.40 3.59
C SER A 216 -6.13 -9.77 4.40
N GLN A 217 -6.39 -9.00 5.48
CA GLN A 217 -7.62 -9.11 6.25
C GLN A 217 -8.84 -8.79 5.37
N THR A 218 -10.02 -9.34 5.70
CA THR A 218 -11.26 -9.18 4.94
C THR A 218 -12.46 -8.76 5.80
N SER A 219 -12.26 -8.58 7.10
CA SER A 219 -13.33 -8.31 8.06
C SER A 219 -13.68 -6.83 8.22
N SER A 220 -12.76 -5.93 7.88
CA SER A 220 -12.94 -4.48 8.01
C SER A 220 -13.15 -3.84 6.66
N GLY A 221 -14.05 -2.85 6.59
CA GLY A 221 -14.27 -2.08 5.37
C GLY A 221 -13.05 -1.24 4.98
N THR A 222 -12.87 -1.06 3.69
CA THR A 222 -11.74 -0.32 3.13
C THR A 222 -12.14 0.99 2.47
N THR A 223 -13.43 1.36 2.49
CA THR A 223 -13.91 2.65 1.99
C THR A 223 -14.41 3.53 3.14
N VAL A 224 -14.21 4.83 3.04
CA VAL A 224 -14.57 5.81 4.08
C VAL A 224 -16.09 5.84 4.31
N GLU A 225 -16.88 5.92 3.24
CA GLU A 225 -18.35 5.99 3.33
C GLU A 225 -18.98 4.69 3.80
N ASN A 226 -18.34 3.56 3.53
CA ASN A 226 -18.87 2.23 3.82
C ASN A 226 -17.92 1.43 4.73
N SER A 227 -17.29 2.08 5.70
CA SER A 227 -16.35 1.44 6.64
C SER A 227 -16.99 0.31 7.47
N ASN A 228 -18.32 0.30 7.58
CA ASN A 228 -19.09 -0.77 8.22
C ASN A 228 -19.42 -1.96 7.28
N LYS A 229 -19.11 -1.86 5.99
CA LYS A 229 -19.23 -2.96 5.03
C LYS A 229 -17.91 -3.73 4.93
N PRO A 230 -17.92 -4.95 4.36
CA PRO A 230 -16.68 -5.68 4.08
C PRO A 230 -15.73 -4.93 3.14
N CYS A 231 -14.47 -5.37 3.09
CA CYS A 231 -13.45 -4.81 2.22
C CYS A 231 -13.77 -5.01 0.72
N ILE A 232 -13.22 -4.13 -0.12
CA ILE A 232 -13.13 -4.29 -1.57
C ILE A 232 -11.70 -4.16 -2.09
N ASP A 233 -10.76 -3.77 -1.22
CA ASP A 233 -9.33 -3.71 -1.49
C ASP A 233 -8.62 -4.91 -0.86
N TYR A 234 -7.77 -5.58 -1.65
CA TYR A 234 -7.16 -6.84 -1.25
C TYR A 234 -5.69 -6.90 -1.61
N ILE A 235 -4.96 -7.73 -0.86
CA ILE A 235 -3.66 -8.24 -1.24
C ILE A 235 -3.76 -9.76 -1.32
N LEU A 236 -3.37 -10.31 -2.47
CA LEU A 236 -3.43 -11.73 -2.77
C LEU A 236 -2.05 -12.26 -3.14
N GLN A 237 -1.81 -13.55 -2.92
CA GLN A 237 -0.65 -14.27 -3.41
C GLN A 237 -1.08 -15.32 -4.42
N LEU A 238 -0.39 -15.40 -5.56
CA LEU A 238 -0.61 -16.44 -6.57
C LEU A 238 -0.22 -17.82 -6.01
N ASN A 239 -1.06 -18.82 -6.25
CA ASN A 239 -0.79 -20.22 -5.93
C ASN A 239 0.09 -20.84 -7.05
N ASN A 240 1.34 -20.40 -7.14
CA ASN A 240 2.33 -20.89 -8.08
C ASN A 240 3.35 -21.84 -7.40
N ASN A 241 4.47 -22.14 -8.07
CA ASN A 241 5.52 -23.01 -7.50
C ASN A 241 6.39 -22.32 -6.42
N ALA A 242 6.07 -21.09 -6.03
CA ALA A 242 6.73 -20.42 -4.93
C ALA A 242 6.26 -20.99 -3.58
N LYS A 243 7.17 -20.96 -2.59
CA LYS A 243 6.77 -21.21 -1.21
C LYS A 243 5.74 -20.16 -0.77
N PRO A 244 4.61 -20.55 -0.16
CA PRO A 244 3.69 -19.60 0.44
C PRO A 244 4.40 -18.68 1.43
N ALA A 245 4.14 -17.37 1.34
CA ALA A 245 4.69 -16.41 2.28
C ALA A 245 4.06 -16.62 3.67
N GLN A 246 4.86 -16.48 4.72
CA GLN A 246 4.35 -16.51 6.09
C GLN A 246 3.69 -15.17 6.39
N ILE A 247 2.37 -15.15 6.55
CA ILE A 247 1.62 -13.97 6.98
C ILE A 247 1.86 -13.75 8.47
N ILE A 248 2.27 -12.54 8.87
CA ILE A 248 2.51 -12.17 10.25
C ILE A 248 1.40 -11.29 10.78
N ASN A 249 1.02 -10.26 10.00
CA ASN A 249 -0.01 -9.29 10.37
C ASN A 249 -0.67 -8.73 9.11
N SER A 250 -1.91 -8.26 9.24
CA SER A 250 -2.60 -7.49 8.20
C SER A 250 -3.63 -6.57 8.83
N ALA A 251 -3.73 -5.35 8.34
CA ALA A 251 -4.69 -4.37 8.82
C ALA A 251 -5.11 -3.36 7.73
N VAL A 252 -6.21 -2.68 8.02
CA VAL A 252 -6.64 -1.45 7.33
C VAL A 252 -6.13 -0.27 8.15
N ILE A 253 -5.54 0.73 7.50
CA ILE A 253 -5.06 1.95 8.15
C ILE A 253 -6.18 2.99 8.17
N THR A 254 -6.93 3.03 9.24
CA THR A 254 -8.03 3.99 9.45
C THR A 254 -7.57 5.25 10.20
N GLU A 255 -6.42 5.19 10.87
CA GLU A 255 -5.81 6.26 11.65
C GLU A 255 -4.31 6.37 11.36
N SER A 256 -3.76 7.57 11.37
CA SER A 256 -2.35 7.87 11.12
C SER A 256 -1.97 9.18 11.81
N ASN A 257 -0.76 9.27 12.35
CA ASN A 257 -0.21 10.53 12.85
C ASN A 257 0.08 11.52 11.71
N ALA A 258 0.10 11.05 10.46
CA ALA A 258 0.29 11.88 9.28
C ALA A 258 -0.87 12.85 9.02
N GLY A 259 -2.09 12.51 9.48
CA GLY A 259 -3.27 13.35 9.34
C GLY A 259 -4.58 12.58 9.22
N ASP A 260 -5.63 13.27 8.85
CA ASP A 260 -6.98 12.70 8.70
C ASP A 260 -7.07 11.80 7.46
N MET A 261 -7.16 10.50 7.69
CA MET A 261 -7.24 9.49 6.62
C MET A 261 -8.46 9.66 5.70
N LYS A 262 -9.55 10.24 6.21
CA LYS A 262 -10.76 10.53 5.41
C LYS A 262 -10.54 11.65 4.40
N LYS A 263 -9.48 12.44 4.57
CA LYS A 263 -9.06 13.50 3.63
C LYS A 263 -7.98 13.03 2.68
N ALA A 264 -7.33 11.89 2.96
CA ALA A 264 -6.30 11.33 2.09
C ALA A 264 -6.91 10.69 0.83
N SER A 265 -7.97 9.91 1.00
CA SER A 265 -8.71 9.22 -0.08
C SER A 265 -10.11 8.82 0.41
N ASP A 266 -10.98 8.39 -0.50
CA ASP A 266 -12.24 7.70 -0.21
C ASP A 266 -12.03 6.23 0.15
N HIS A 267 -10.80 5.74 0.04
CA HIS A 267 -10.37 4.44 0.53
C HIS A 267 -9.36 4.55 1.66
N TYR A 268 -9.31 3.53 2.49
CA TYR A 268 -8.25 3.30 3.46
C TYR A 268 -7.19 2.37 2.87
N ALA A 269 -5.93 2.63 3.17
CA ALA A 269 -4.84 1.73 2.80
C ALA A 269 -4.95 0.40 3.53
N VAL A 270 -4.63 -0.69 2.83
CA VAL A 270 -4.56 -2.05 3.40
C VAL A 270 -3.12 -2.55 3.32
N TYR A 271 -2.61 -3.14 4.40
CA TYR A 271 -1.28 -3.75 4.36
C TYR A 271 -1.28 -5.19 4.87
N VAL A 272 -0.25 -5.90 4.48
CA VAL A 272 0.12 -7.21 5.03
C VAL A 272 1.63 -7.28 5.27
N ASP A 273 2.02 -7.85 6.40
CA ASP A 273 3.40 -8.17 6.74
C ASP A 273 3.66 -9.64 6.45
N VAL A 274 4.62 -9.90 5.56
CA VAL A 274 4.99 -11.27 5.16
C VAL A 274 6.48 -11.53 5.34
N LYS A 275 6.83 -12.81 5.58
CA LYS A 275 8.19 -13.33 5.37
C LYS A 275 8.19 -14.28 4.18
N LEU A 276 9.19 -14.12 3.30
CA LEU A 276 9.40 -14.94 2.11
C LEU A 276 10.23 -16.20 2.44
#